data_baad2c426492d9d9c4ff1c716ae4c285
#
_entry.id   baad2c426492d9d9c4ff1c716ae4c285
#
_cell.length_a   1.000
_cell.length_b   1.000
_cell.length_c   1.000
_cell.angle_alpha   90.00
_cell.angle_beta   90.00
_cell.angle_gamma   90.00
#
_symmetry.space_group_name_H-M   'P 1'
#
loop_
_entity.id
_entity.type
_entity.pdbx_description
1 polymer ?
#
loop_
_entity_poly.entity_id
_entity_poly.type
_entity_poly.pdbx_seq_one_letter_code
_entity_poly.pdbx_strand_id
1 'polypeptide(L)'
;MEETNQFKAIDSRFVYISISSIEAIKEFVSTVTNFACDATLCSGRYIVDAKSIMGVFSLDATKPIKMVLEVGRNGVDDRDALCDAIDKFIVD
;
A
#
# COMPACT_ATOMS: atom_id res chain seq x y z
N MET A 1 -13.22 -1.00 26.18
CA MET A 1 -13.06 -1.08 25.72
C MET A 1 -12.63 -0.52 25.23
N GLU A 2 -12.08 -0.56 25.20
CA GLU A 2 -11.74 -0.26 24.56
C GLU A 2 -11.73 -0.36 23.71
N GLU A 3 -11.61 -0.62 23.68
CA GLU A 3 -11.82 -1.15 22.67
C GLU A 3 -11.86 -0.51 21.40
N THR A 4 -12.29 0.59 21.01
CA THR A 4 -12.44 1.24 19.72
C THR A 4 -11.15 1.39 18.96
N ASN A 5 -10.10 1.71 19.61
CA ASN A 5 -8.79 1.81 18.98
C ASN A 5 -8.32 0.50 18.43
N GLN A 6 -8.72 -0.56 19.07
CA GLN A 6 -8.36 -1.88 18.63
C GLN A 6 -9.02 -2.22 17.32
N PHE A 7 -10.22 -1.71 17.10
CA PHE A 7 -10.88 -1.94 15.83
C PHE A 7 -10.08 -1.42 14.68
N LYS A 8 -9.50 -0.23 14.82
CA LYS A 8 -8.70 0.31 13.75
C LYS A 8 -7.48 -0.56 13.48
N ALA A 9 -6.85 -1.04 14.51
CA ALA A 9 -5.70 -1.90 14.35
C ALA A 9 -6.07 -3.20 13.67
N ILE A 10 -7.24 -3.72 13.99
CA ILE A 10 -7.71 -4.98 13.41
C ILE A 10 -8.02 -4.81 11.93
N ASP A 11 -8.52 -3.64 11.54
CA ASP A 11 -8.89 -3.40 10.15
C ASP A 11 -7.71 -3.08 9.25
N SER A 12 -6.55 -2.86 9.82
CA SER A 12 -5.34 -2.63 9.03
C SER A 12 -4.69 -3.95 8.68
N ARG A 13 -4.15 -4.02 7.48
CA ARG A 13 -3.33 -5.18 7.10
C ARG A 13 -2.15 -4.67 6.29
N PHE A 14 -1.13 -5.50 6.16
CA PHE A 14 0.05 -5.09 5.42
C PHE A 14 0.62 -6.25 4.62
N VAL A 15 1.34 -5.88 3.56
CA VAL A 15 2.12 -6.82 2.76
C VAL A 15 3.44 -6.13 2.44
N TYR A 16 4.42 -6.90 1.98
CA TYR A 16 5.68 -6.35 1.49
C TYR A 16 5.68 -6.44 -0.02
N ILE A 17 6.16 -5.37 -0.67
CA ILE A 17 6.21 -5.31 -2.12
C ILE A 17 7.62 -5.00 -2.59
N SER A 18 7.92 -5.41 -3.82
CA SER A 18 9.19 -5.10 -4.48
C SER A 18 8.89 -4.40 -5.79
N ILE A 19 9.36 -3.15 -5.92
CA ILE A 19 9.13 -2.31 -7.09
C ILE A 19 10.44 -1.62 -7.47
N SER A 20 11.42 -2.41 -7.92
CA SER A 20 12.79 -1.93 -8.03
C SER A 20 13.13 -1.26 -9.38
N SER A 21 12.17 -1.12 -10.29
CA SER A 21 12.39 -0.43 -11.54
C SER A 21 11.41 0.71 -11.71
N ILE A 22 11.76 1.67 -12.58
CA ILE A 22 10.86 2.79 -12.87
C ILE A 22 9.55 2.30 -13.45
N GLU A 23 9.62 1.33 -14.36
CA GLU A 23 8.41 0.75 -14.94
C GLU A 23 7.53 0.08 -13.89
N ALA A 24 8.16 -0.65 -12.96
CA ALA A 24 7.42 -1.31 -11.90
C ALA A 24 6.72 -0.28 -11.02
N ILE A 25 7.39 0.81 -10.67
CA ILE A 25 6.81 1.86 -9.86
C ILE A 25 5.61 2.49 -10.56
N LYS A 26 5.76 2.80 -11.85
CA LYS A 26 4.67 3.41 -12.62
C LYS A 26 3.46 2.48 -12.69
N GLU A 27 3.70 1.21 -12.96
CA GLU A 27 2.62 0.24 -13.06
C GLU A 27 1.94 0.06 -11.71
N PHE A 28 2.72 -0.04 -10.65
CA PHE A 28 2.20 -0.19 -9.31
C PHE A 28 1.30 0.98 -8.92
N VAL A 29 1.78 2.21 -9.07
CA VAL A 29 1.02 3.40 -8.70
C VAL A 29 -0.24 3.51 -9.54
N SER A 30 -0.12 3.27 -10.84
CA SER A 30 -1.27 3.32 -11.74
C SER A 30 -2.34 2.32 -11.34
N THR A 31 -1.94 1.12 -10.93
CA THR A 31 -2.88 0.09 -10.48
C THR A 31 -3.54 0.48 -9.18
N VAL A 32 -2.75 0.91 -8.19
CA VAL A 32 -3.27 1.23 -6.87
C VAL A 32 -4.27 2.37 -6.92
N THR A 33 -4.06 3.36 -7.80
CA THR A 33 -4.97 4.51 -7.90
C THR A 33 -6.37 4.13 -8.34
N ASN A 34 -6.57 2.94 -8.90
CA ASN A 34 -7.88 2.49 -9.35
C ASN A 34 -8.73 1.92 -8.21
N PHE A 35 -8.20 1.84 -7.00
CA PHE A 35 -8.91 1.21 -5.88
C PHE A 35 -9.29 2.25 -4.84
N ALA A 36 -10.37 1.97 -4.11
CA ALA A 36 -10.89 2.89 -3.10
C ALA A 36 -10.13 2.83 -1.79
N CYS A 37 -9.52 1.68 -1.48
CA CYS A 37 -8.84 1.53 -0.21
C CYS A 37 -7.63 2.46 -0.12
N ASP A 38 -7.24 2.78 1.10
CA ASP A 38 -6.04 3.56 1.35
C ASP A 38 -4.84 2.64 1.42
N ALA A 39 -3.77 3.02 0.74
CA ALA A 39 -2.53 2.26 0.73
C ALA A 39 -1.38 3.20 1.05
N THR A 40 -0.59 2.84 2.04
CA THR A 40 0.52 3.65 2.53
C THR A 40 1.80 2.83 2.46
N LEU A 41 2.85 3.42 1.92
CA LEU A 41 4.16 2.75 1.85
C LEU A 41 5.05 3.29 2.96
N CYS A 42 5.69 2.36 3.65
CA CYS A 42 6.60 2.67 4.77
C CYS A 42 7.98 2.13 4.44
N SER A 43 8.97 3.01 4.46
CA SER A 43 10.35 2.65 4.19
C SER A 43 11.24 3.42 5.15
N GLY A 44 11.77 2.73 6.16
CA GLY A 44 12.52 3.39 7.21
C GLY A 44 11.62 4.38 7.94
N ARG A 45 12.01 5.65 7.93
CA ARG A 45 11.21 6.69 8.57
C ARG A 45 10.31 7.43 7.58
N TYR A 46 10.29 7.01 6.33
CA TYR A 46 9.47 7.65 5.31
C TYR A 46 8.13 6.94 5.19
N ILE A 47 7.07 7.73 5.15
CA ILE A 47 5.71 7.24 5.00
C ILE A 47 5.09 8.05 3.87
N VAL A 48 4.68 7.39 2.80
CA VAL A 48 4.11 8.05 1.63
C VAL A 48 2.84 7.33 1.20
N ASP A 49 1.98 8.06 0.49
CA ASP A 49 0.78 7.51 -0.11
C ASP A 49 1.18 6.68 -1.32
N ALA A 50 0.75 5.42 -1.37
CA ALA A 50 1.05 4.54 -2.50
C ALA A 50 0.47 5.05 -3.81
N LYS A 51 -0.49 5.96 -3.75
CA LYS A 51 -1.10 6.57 -4.95
C LYS A 51 -0.34 7.79 -5.43
N SER A 52 0.71 8.20 -4.73
CA SER A 52 1.51 9.36 -5.09
C SER A 52 2.79 8.92 -5.78
N ILE A 53 2.84 9.11 -7.11
CA ILE A 53 4.01 8.66 -7.88
C ILE A 53 5.28 9.35 -7.38
N MET A 54 5.22 10.63 -7.07
CA MET A 54 6.41 11.36 -6.60
C MET A 54 6.86 10.89 -5.23
N GLY A 55 5.90 10.60 -4.34
CA GLY A 55 6.22 10.05 -3.03
C GLY A 55 6.90 8.70 -3.13
N VAL A 56 6.37 7.85 -4.02
CA VAL A 56 6.94 6.51 -4.18
C VAL A 56 8.35 6.58 -4.77
N PHE A 57 8.58 7.48 -5.71
CA PHE A 57 9.92 7.66 -6.28
C PHE A 57 10.95 8.12 -5.24
N SER A 58 10.51 8.73 -4.14
CA SER A 58 11.43 9.20 -3.11
C SER A 58 11.90 8.09 -2.18
N LEU A 59 11.32 6.89 -2.28
CA LEU A 59 11.69 5.78 -1.41
C LEU A 59 12.86 4.99 -1.98
N ASP A 60 13.55 4.27 -1.08
CA ASP A 60 14.58 3.33 -1.50
C ASP A 60 13.89 2.04 -1.97
N ALA A 61 13.67 1.94 -3.26
CA ALA A 61 12.95 0.82 -3.84
C ALA A 61 13.84 -0.40 -4.11
N THR A 62 15.12 -0.36 -3.70
CA THR A 62 16.00 -1.51 -3.86
C THR A 62 15.71 -2.61 -2.85
N LYS A 63 14.91 -2.31 -1.85
CA LYS A 63 14.55 -3.25 -0.78
C LYS A 63 13.04 -3.40 -0.75
N PRO A 64 12.53 -4.52 -0.20
CA PRO A 64 11.08 -4.64 -0.02
C PRO A 64 10.53 -3.49 0.83
N ILE A 65 9.36 -3.03 0.44
CA ILE A 65 8.70 -1.91 1.09
C ILE A 65 7.42 -2.42 1.74
N LYS A 66 7.18 -2.01 2.97
CA LYS A 66 5.95 -2.38 3.67
C LYS A 66 4.81 -1.52 3.15
N MET A 67 3.73 -2.17 2.73
CA MET A 67 2.51 -1.47 2.33
C MET A 67 1.41 -1.79 3.32
N VAL A 68 0.83 -0.75 3.91
CA VAL A 68 -0.28 -0.87 4.85
C VAL A 68 -1.56 -0.53 4.11
N LEU A 69 -2.57 -1.39 4.27
CA LEU A 69 -3.85 -1.26 3.58
C LEU A 69 -4.96 -1.02 4.59
N GLU A 70 -5.79 -0.03 4.30
CA GLU A 70 -6.94 0.31 5.14
C GLU A 70 -8.15 0.55 4.27
N VAL A 71 -9.34 0.32 4.85
CA VAL A 71 -10.59 0.60 4.15
C VAL A 71 -10.67 2.09 3.83
N GLY A 72 -11.09 2.42 2.61
CA GLY A 72 -11.17 3.81 2.20
C GLY A 72 -12.27 4.57 2.93
N ARG A 73 -12.23 5.89 2.77
CA ARG A 73 -13.16 6.78 3.48
C ARG A 73 -14.62 6.52 3.14
N ASN A 74 -14.88 6.06 1.92
CA ASN A 74 -16.24 5.79 1.49
C ASN A 74 -16.77 4.46 2.00
N GLY A 75 -15.98 3.73 2.80
CA GLY A 75 -16.41 2.46 3.37
C GLY A 75 -16.32 1.28 2.44
N VAL A 76 -15.86 1.47 1.21
CA VAL A 76 -15.67 0.35 0.28
C VAL A 76 -14.39 -0.37 0.64
N ASP A 77 -14.48 -1.69 0.81
CA ASP A 77 -13.32 -2.51 1.14
C ASP A 77 -12.93 -3.34 -0.06
N ASP A 78 -12.02 -2.81 -0.86
CA ASP A 78 -11.49 -3.50 -2.04
C ASP A 78 -10.02 -3.90 -1.88
N ARG A 79 -9.60 -4.08 -0.62
CA ARG A 79 -8.20 -4.44 -0.33
C ARG A 79 -7.80 -5.78 -0.94
N ASP A 80 -8.69 -6.78 -0.90
CA ASP A 80 -8.39 -8.08 -1.49
C ASP A 80 -8.21 -7.96 -3.00
N ALA A 81 -9.08 -7.20 -3.65
CA ALA A 81 -8.99 -6.99 -5.08
C ALA A 81 -7.68 -6.27 -5.43
N LEU A 82 -7.29 -5.30 -4.63
CA LEU A 82 -6.02 -4.61 -4.85
C LEU A 82 -4.85 -5.58 -4.73
N CYS A 83 -4.82 -6.41 -3.70
CA CYS A 83 -3.73 -7.37 -3.52
C CYS A 83 -3.65 -8.31 -4.71
N ASP A 84 -4.79 -8.75 -5.24
CA ASP A 84 -4.79 -9.59 -6.43
C ASP A 84 -4.21 -8.86 -7.63
N ALA A 85 -4.56 -7.59 -7.78
CA ALA A 85 -4.12 -6.80 -8.93
C ALA A 85 -2.61 -6.53 -8.90
N ILE A 86 -2.01 -6.47 -7.72
CA ILE A 86 -0.57 -6.20 -7.58
C ILE A 86 0.21 -7.42 -7.12
N ASP A 87 -0.37 -8.60 -7.27
CA ASP A 87 0.22 -9.83 -6.75
C ASP A 87 1.66 -10.02 -7.22
N LYS A 88 1.96 -9.65 -8.45
CA LYS A 88 3.31 -9.82 -9.00
C LYS A 88 4.36 -8.97 -8.28
N PHE A 89 3.95 -7.94 -7.54
CA PHE A 89 4.87 -7.11 -6.77
C PHE A 89 4.99 -7.58 -5.33
N ILE A 90 4.09 -8.41 -4.86
CA ILE A 90 4.07 -8.83 -3.46
C ILE A 90 5.17 -9.85 -3.20
N VAL A 91 5.95 -9.63 -2.15
CA VAL A 91 7.00 -10.54 -1.70
C VAL A 91 6.81 -10.85 -0.24
N ASP A 92 7.38 -11.95 0.20
CA ASP A 92 7.25 -12.37 1.59
C ASP A 92 8.27 -11.69 2.49
#